data_4c111fc58b553e1436758150d489f8b7
#
_entry.id   4c111fc58b553e1436758150d489f8b7
#
_cell.length_a   1.000
_cell.length_b   1.000
_cell.length_c   1.000
_cell.angle_alpha   90.00
_cell.angle_beta   90.00
_cell.angle_gamma   90.00
#
_symmetry.space_group_name_H-M   'P 1'
#
loop_
_entity.id
_entity.type
_entity.pdbx_description
1 polymer ?
#
loop_
_entity_poly.entity_id
_entity_poly.type
_entity_poly.pdbx_seq_one_letter_code
_entity_poly.pdbx_strand_id
1 'polypeptide(L)'
;IKKFSLYEKNKFQTYAIGIKELWEIKEDVLPLGTVIHSIGWPLYNKAYGGSFIYKLTDNLASIGFVVGLDYKNPYLSPYQEFQNFKSHPKITEFLKNGNRVSYGARALNEGGYQSLTKLSFPGGVMLGCEAGTLNVLKIKGTHTAIGSGILAAESYYDSLKEGKHKNELKNYQSKFENSSIYKELYSVRNVRPGFKYGLFSGLLNTFIDQKIFRGKAPWTINHKKRDNETLHKKVNLKKITYPKPNNTTTFDRLTSLSFSGTNHKEDQPCHLV
;
A
#
# COMPACT_ATOMS: atom_id res chain seq x y z
N ILE A 1 7.78 15.34 -7.60
CA ILE A 1 6.97 15.98 -6.54
C ILE A 1 7.73 17.14 -5.93
N LYS A 2 8.94 16.95 -5.37
CA LYS A 2 9.74 18.01 -4.73
C LYS A 2 10.03 19.18 -5.69
N LYS A 3 10.48 18.90 -6.93
CA LYS A 3 10.83 19.91 -7.94
C LYS A 3 9.68 20.90 -8.22
N PHE A 4 8.44 20.43 -8.22
CA PHE A 4 7.26 21.24 -8.53
C PHE A 4 6.41 21.59 -7.29
N SER A 5 6.92 21.27 -6.09
CA SER A 5 6.22 21.52 -4.82
C SER A 5 4.76 21.03 -4.83
N LEU A 6 4.53 19.79 -5.32
CA LEU A 6 3.17 19.24 -5.50
C LEU A 6 2.48 18.87 -4.20
N TYR A 7 3.20 18.77 -3.07
CA TYR A 7 2.56 18.66 -1.76
C TYR A 7 2.23 20.04 -1.20
N GLU A 8 1.02 20.19 -0.74
CA GLU A 8 0.65 21.36 0.06
C GLU A 8 1.38 21.31 1.43
N LYS A 9 1.64 22.49 1.97
CA LYS A 9 2.27 22.66 3.28
C LYS A 9 1.40 21.96 4.34
N ASN A 10 2.03 21.09 5.15
CA ASN A 10 1.37 20.28 6.20
C ASN A 10 0.50 19.10 5.71
N LYS A 11 0.47 18.77 4.43
CA LYS A 11 -0.08 17.50 3.94
C LYS A 11 1.05 16.45 3.87
N PHE A 12 1.04 15.50 4.77
CA PHE A 12 2.05 14.44 4.82
C PHE A 12 1.52 13.18 4.15
N GLN A 13 2.32 12.60 3.27
CA GLN A 13 2.07 11.27 2.74
C GLN A 13 2.52 10.24 3.76
N THR A 14 1.79 9.13 3.84
CA THR A 14 2.21 7.92 4.54
C THR A 14 2.35 6.79 3.55
N TYR A 15 3.34 5.95 3.77
CA TYR A 15 3.70 4.88 2.84
C TYR A 15 3.55 3.52 3.51
N ALA A 16 3.40 2.49 2.70
CA ALA A 16 3.57 1.12 3.11
C ALA A 16 4.50 0.38 2.15
N ILE A 17 5.05 -0.73 2.59
CA ILE A 17 5.69 -1.71 1.71
C ILE A 17 4.77 -2.92 1.59
N GLY A 18 4.37 -3.22 0.35
CA GLY A 18 3.68 -4.45 0.00
C GLY A 18 4.69 -5.48 -0.49
N ILE A 19 4.68 -6.67 0.09
CA ILE A 19 5.51 -7.81 -0.29
C ILE A 19 4.58 -8.91 -0.74
N LYS A 20 4.89 -9.55 -1.87
CA LYS A 20 4.04 -10.57 -2.47
C LYS A 20 4.88 -11.74 -2.96
N GLU A 21 4.36 -12.93 -2.78
CA GLU A 21 4.86 -14.17 -3.37
C GLU A 21 3.75 -14.87 -4.16
N LEU A 22 4.14 -15.55 -5.24
CA LEU A 22 3.30 -16.46 -5.97
C LEU A 22 3.73 -17.89 -5.63
N TRP A 23 2.77 -18.74 -5.33
CA TRP A 23 2.99 -20.10 -4.89
C TRP A 23 2.17 -21.07 -5.73
N GLU A 24 2.83 -22.14 -6.18
CA GLU A 24 2.13 -23.35 -6.57
C GLU A 24 1.73 -24.11 -5.30
N ILE A 25 0.45 -24.44 -5.19
CA ILE A 25 -0.14 -25.13 -4.04
C ILE A 25 -1.00 -26.28 -4.53
N LYS A 26 -1.34 -27.21 -3.63
CA LYS A 26 -2.28 -28.28 -3.98
C LYS A 26 -3.67 -27.73 -4.33
N GLU A 27 -4.36 -28.41 -5.25
CA GLU A 27 -5.65 -27.98 -5.77
C GLU A 27 -6.74 -27.90 -4.70
N ASP A 28 -6.77 -28.85 -3.78
CA ASP A 28 -7.80 -29.06 -2.77
C ASP A 28 -7.64 -28.18 -1.50
N VAL A 29 -6.59 -27.39 -1.41
CA VAL A 29 -6.31 -26.61 -0.19
C VAL A 29 -7.29 -25.47 0.03
N LEU A 30 -7.72 -24.81 -1.05
CA LEU A 30 -8.74 -23.74 -1.04
C LEU A 30 -9.58 -23.80 -2.32
N PRO A 31 -10.88 -23.46 -2.26
CA PRO A 31 -11.70 -23.28 -3.44
C PRO A 31 -11.12 -22.21 -4.39
N LEU A 32 -11.25 -22.44 -5.69
CA LEU A 32 -10.88 -21.44 -6.71
C LEU A 32 -11.59 -20.11 -6.47
N GLY A 33 -10.90 -18.99 -6.64
CA GLY A 33 -11.43 -17.65 -6.43
C GLY A 33 -11.52 -17.23 -4.95
N THR A 34 -11.04 -18.07 -4.01
CA THR A 34 -10.98 -17.70 -2.59
C THR A 34 -10.13 -16.46 -2.38
N VAL A 35 -10.67 -15.48 -1.66
CA VAL A 35 -10.01 -14.24 -1.23
C VAL A 35 -10.06 -14.16 0.29
N ILE A 36 -8.89 -14.13 0.91
CA ILE A 36 -8.74 -13.97 2.35
C ILE A 36 -7.94 -12.69 2.61
N HIS A 37 -8.46 -11.84 3.49
CA HIS A 37 -7.71 -10.73 4.07
C HIS A 37 -7.59 -10.95 5.58
N SER A 38 -6.41 -10.65 6.15
CA SER A 38 -6.22 -10.70 7.58
C SER A 38 -5.54 -9.44 8.12
N ILE A 39 -5.80 -9.16 9.40
CA ILE A 39 -5.22 -8.06 10.15
C ILE A 39 -4.83 -8.58 11.55
N GLY A 40 -3.81 -7.99 12.15
CA GLY A 40 -3.34 -8.33 13.49
C GLY A 40 -2.02 -9.08 13.46
N TRP A 41 -2.04 -10.41 13.41
CA TRP A 41 -0.82 -11.23 13.38
C TRP A 41 0.02 -10.98 12.11
N PRO A 42 1.35 -10.86 12.22
CA PRO A 42 2.19 -10.76 13.43
C PRO A 42 2.38 -9.30 13.91
N LEU A 43 1.75 -8.33 13.24
CA LEU A 43 2.00 -6.91 13.51
C LEU A 43 1.34 -6.42 14.80
N TYR A 44 0.08 -6.83 15.07
CA TYR A 44 -0.71 -6.31 16.18
C TYR A 44 -0.64 -4.78 16.30
N ASN A 45 -0.01 -4.28 17.38
CA ASN A 45 0.19 -2.84 17.63
C ASN A 45 1.59 -2.34 17.24
N LYS A 46 2.43 -3.17 16.57
CA LYS A 46 3.78 -2.77 16.16
C LYS A 46 3.77 -1.82 14.96
N ALA A 47 2.89 -2.09 14.00
CA ALA A 47 2.71 -1.31 12.78
C ALA A 47 1.30 -1.53 12.23
N TYR A 48 0.83 -0.59 11.41
CA TYR A 48 -0.34 -0.81 10.56
C TYR A 48 0.00 -1.79 9.44
N GLY A 49 -0.94 -2.65 9.07
CA GLY A 49 -0.75 -3.57 7.96
C GLY A 49 -1.65 -4.79 8.07
N GLY A 50 -1.43 -5.73 7.18
CA GLY A 50 -2.20 -6.97 7.09
C GLY A 50 -1.77 -7.83 5.93
N SER A 51 -2.49 -8.90 5.67
CA SER A 51 -2.19 -9.84 4.61
C SER A 51 -3.35 -10.05 3.64
N PHE A 52 -3.03 -10.63 2.50
CA PHE A 52 -4.01 -11.19 1.58
C PHE A 52 -3.54 -12.55 1.07
N ILE A 53 -4.50 -13.43 0.76
CA ILE A 53 -4.31 -14.70 0.07
C ILE A 53 -5.39 -14.78 -1.02
N TYR A 54 -4.97 -14.96 -2.26
CA TYR A 54 -5.85 -15.10 -3.42
C TYR A 54 -5.57 -16.41 -4.14
N LYS A 55 -6.54 -17.31 -4.20
CA LYS A 55 -6.49 -18.52 -5.03
C LYS A 55 -6.81 -18.11 -6.48
N LEU A 56 -5.78 -18.10 -7.31
CA LEU A 56 -5.86 -17.56 -8.68
C LEU A 56 -6.30 -18.61 -9.71
N THR A 57 -5.75 -19.82 -9.60
CA THR A 57 -6.08 -20.99 -10.40
C THR A 57 -6.13 -22.23 -9.49
N ASP A 58 -6.40 -23.41 -10.04
CA ASP A 58 -6.50 -24.66 -9.27
C ASP A 58 -5.24 -24.98 -8.47
N ASN A 59 -4.07 -24.59 -8.97
CA ASN A 59 -2.79 -24.86 -8.32
C ASN A 59 -1.99 -23.58 -7.98
N LEU A 60 -2.53 -22.37 -8.16
CA LEU A 60 -1.78 -21.13 -8.01
C LEU A 60 -2.42 -20.19 -6.98
N ALA A 61 -1.63 -19.71 -6.03
CA ALA A 61 -2.07 -18.72 -5.05
C ALA A 61 -1.08 -17.55 -4.94
N SER A 62 -1.63 -16.37 -4.77
CA SER A 62 -0.88 -15.16 -4.46
C SER A 62 -1.02 -14.85 -2.97
N ILE A 63 0.11 -14.75 -2.27
CA ILE A 63 0.18 -14.38 -0.85
C ILE A 63 0.91 -13.06 -0.74
N GLY A 64 0.32 -12.10 -0.04
CA GLY A 64 0.95 -10.82 0.18
C GLY A 64 0.79 -10.30 1.60
N PHE A 65 1.68 -9.41 1.96
CA PHE A 65 1.76 -8.79 3.26
C PHE A 65 2.13 -7.32 3.12
N VAL A 66 1.39 -6.46 3.79
CA VAL A 66 1.59 -5.00 3.72
C VAL A 66 1.95 -4.49 5.10
N VAL A 67 2.98 -3.65 5.17
CA VAL A 67 3.42 -3.00 6.42
C VAL A 67 3.53 -1.50 6.20
N GLY A 68 2.77 -0.73 6.96
CA GLY A 68 2.89 0.74 7.00
C GLY A 68 4.28 1.15 7.50
N LEU A 69 4.89 2.15 6.85
CA LEU A 69 6.26 2.58 7.14
C LEU A 69 6.34 3.63 8.26
N ASP A 70 5.19 3.96 8.87
CA ASP A 70 5.07 4.85 10.02
C ASP A 70 5.27 4.13 11.38
N TYR A 71 5.92 2.96 11.39
CA TYR A 71 6.22 2.21 12.60
C TYR A 71 7.27 2.92 13.48
N LYS A 72 7.22 2.65 14.80
CA LYS A 72 8.05 3.36 15.79
C LYS A 72 9.38 2.66 16.09
N ASN A 73 9.41 1.33 15.98
CA ASN A 73 10.58 0.52 16.34
C ASN A 73 11.49 0.29 15.12
N PRO A 74 12.71 0.87 15.06
CA PRO A 74 13.63 0.69 13.93
C PRO A 74 14.17 -0.74 13.77
N TYR A 75 13.94 -1.62 14.73
CA TYR A 75 14.26 -3.04 14.61
C TYR A 75 13.18 -3.84 13.86
N LEU A 76 12.02 -3.24 13.58
CA LEU A 76 10.99 -3.89 12.78
C LEU A 76 11.47 -4.00 11.33
N SER A 77 11.40 -5.20 10.78
CA SER A 77 11.72 -5.49 9.39
C SER A 77 10.45 -5.96 8.67
N PRO A 78 9.89 -5.19 7.73
CA PRO A 78 8.71 -5.59 6.98
C PRO A 78 8.87 -6.96 6.29
N TYR A 79 10.05 -7.24 5.74
CA TYR A 79 10.36 -8.53 5.14
C TYR A 79 10.26 -9.67 6.17
N GLN A 80 10.84 -9.51 7.35
CA GLN A 80 10.82 -10.54 8.40
C GLN A 80 9.41 -10.70 9.00
N GLU A 81 8.62 -9.63 9.08
CA GLU A 81 7.22 -9.75 9.51
C GLU A 81 6.40 -10.56 8.50
N PHE A 82 6.67 -10.44 7.19
CA PHE A 82 6.06 -11.32 6.18
C PHE A 82 6.49 -12.77 6.33
N GLN A 83 7.78 -13.05 6.61
CA GLN A 83 8.24 -14.42 6.88
C GLN A 83 7.57 -14.97 8.15
N ASN A 84 7.47 -14.13 9.19
CA ASN A 84 6.80 -14.49 10.44
C ASN A 84 5.29 -14.74 10.21
N PHE A 85 4.62 -13.98 9.33
CA PHE A 85 3.25 -14.26 8.92
C PHE A 85 3.09 -15.67 8.35
N LYS A 86 4.01 -16.11 7.51
CA LYS A 86 3.99 -17.47 6.91
C LYS A 86 4.24 -18.57 7.92
N SER A 87 4.83 -18.28 9.08
CA SER A 87 5.02 -19.25 10.16
C SER A 87 3.75 -19.53 10.98
N HIS A 88 2.67 -18.80 10.76
CA HIS A 88 1.39 -19.10 11.41
C HIS A 88 0.89 -20.49 10.99
N PRO A 89 0.46 -21.38 11.92
CA PRO A 89 0.09 -22.77 11.61
C PRO A 89 -0.85 -22.91 10.40
N LYS A 90 -1.91 -22.11 10.34
CA LYS A 90 -2.85 -22.13 9.20
C LYS A 90 -2.21 -21.73 7.87
N ILE A 91 -1.26 -20.79 7.88
CA ILE A 91 -0.58 -20.36 6.65
C ILE A 91 0.46 -21.40 6.25
N THR A 92 1.20 -21.96 7.22
CA THR A 92 2.15 -23.04 6.97
C THR A 92 1.44 -24.28 6.40
N GLU A 93 0.27 -24.65 6.94
CA GLU A 93 -0.55 -25.74 6.43
C GLU A 93 -0.96 -25.51 4.96
N PHE A 94 -1.41 -24.30 4.65
CA PHE A 94 -1.79 -23.87 3.31
C PHE A 94 -0.63 -23.96 2.29
N LEU A 95 0.61 -23.64 2.73
CA LEU A 95 1.81 -23.65 1.89
C LEU A 95 2.54 -25.01 1.89
N LYS A 96 2.12 -25.95 2.73
CA LYS A 96 2.76 -27.24 2.89
C LYS A 96 2.78 -28.01 1.56
N ASN A 97 3.98 -28.46 1.16
CA ASN A 97 4.24 -29.15 -0.10
C ASN A 97 3.96 -28.29 -1.36
N GLY A 98 3.88 -26.96 -1.21
CA GLY A 98 3.85 -26.02 -2.31
C GLY A 98 5.26 -25.51 -2.65
N ASN A 99 5.37 -24.89 -3.83
CA ASN A 99 6.61 -24.29 -4.32
C ASN A 99 6.41 -22.78 -4.52
N ARG A 100 7.36 -21.96 -4.05
CA ARG A 100 7.35 -20.54 -4.36
C ARG A 100 7.84 -20.32 -5.80
N VAL A 101 7.01 -19.65 -6.62
CA VAL A 101 7.27 -19.40 -8.04
C VAL A 101 7.91 -18.03 -8.26
N SER A 102 7.43 -17.00 -7.56
CA SER A 102 7.96 -15.66 -7.71
C SER A 102 7.81 -14.81 -6.44
N TYR A 103 8.55 -13.70 -6.41
CA TYR A 103 8.56 -12.74 -5.31
C TYR A 103 8.57 -11.31 -5.87
N GLY A 104 7.96 -10.39 -5.16
CA GLY A 104 8.04 -8.97 -5.48
C GLY A 104 7.72 -8.11 -4.28
N ALA A 105 8.25 -6.89 -4.28
CA ALA A 105 7.94 -5.89 -3.28
C ALA A 105 7.78 -4.52 -3.92
N ARG A 106 6.85 -3.71 -3.41
CA ARG A 106 6.60 -2.36 -3.88
C ARG A 106 6.18 -1.44 -2.75
N ALA A 107 6.67 -0.20 -2.78
CA ALA A 107 6.15 0.87 -1.94
C ALA A 107 4.76 1.32 -2.44
N LEU A 108 3.88 1.63 -1.50
CA LEU A 108 2.50 2.06 -1.74
C LEU A 108 2.26 3.40 -1.03
N ASN A 109 1.48 4.28 -1.65
CA ASN A 109 1.04 5.53 -1.04
C ASN A 109 -0.30 5.27 -0.31
N GLU A 110 -0.28 5.31 1.02
CA GLU A 110 -1.44 5.02 1.87
C GLU A 110 -2.05 6.25 2.57
N GLY A 111 -1.55 7.43 2.27
CA GLY A 111 -2.03 8.65 2.93
C GLY A 111 -3.49 9.00 2.64
N GLY A 112 -4.02 8.52 1.52
CA GLY A 112 -5.41 8.73 1.13
C GLY A 112 -5.75 10.19 0.86
N TYR A 113 -7.03 10.53 1.07
CA TYR A 113 -7.60 11.85 0.77
C TYR A 113 -6.77 13.03 1.30
N GLN A 114 -6.31 12.97 2.56
CA GLN A 114 -5.56 14.06 3.20
C GLN A 114 -4.18 14.30 2.60
N SER A 115 -3.67 13.33 1.86
CA SER A 115 -2.31 13.32 1.31
C SER A 115 -2.28 13.43 -0.22
N LEU A 116 -3.43 13.68 -0.85
CA LEU A 116 -3.50 13.92 -2.29
C LEU A 116 -2.57 15.08 -2.66
N THR A 117 -1.80 14.89 -3.71
CA THR A 117 -0.91 15.92 -4.26
C THR A 117 -1.69 16.85 -5.18
N LYS A 118 -1.09 17.98 -5.56
CA LYS A 118 -1.51 18.67 -6.78
C LYS A 118 -1.31 17.72 -7.96
N LEU A 119 -2.36 17.51 -8.74
CA LEU A 119 -2.41 16.45 -9.75
C LEU A 119 -1.81 16.86 -11.09
N SER A 120 -1.67 18.15 -11.37
CA SER A 120 -1.07 18.66 -12.60
C SER A 120 0.11 19.57 -12.31
N PHE A 121 1.06 19.60 -13.24
CA PHE A 121 2.21 20.48 -13.23
C PHE A 121 2.69 20.73 -14.66
N PRO A 122 3.52 21.73 -14.94
CA PRO A 122 4.02 21.98 -16.30
C PRO A 122 4.71 20.75 -16.88
N GLY A 123 4.15 20.20 -17.96
CA GLY A 123 4.68 19.02 -18.67
C GLY A 123 4.24 17.66 -18.12
N GLY A 124 3.31 17.60 -17.15
CA GLY A 124 2.86 16.31 -16.64
C GLY A 124 1.67 16.32 -15.68
N VAL A 125 1.21 15.11 -15.36
CA VAL A 125 0.14 14.87 -14.38
C VAL A 125 0.48 13.70 -13.46
N MET A 126 -0.11 13.70 -12.27
CA MET A 126 -0.03 12.61 -11.29
C MET A 126 -1.25 11.72 -11.40
N LEU A 127 -1.05 10.40 -11.48
CA LEU A 127 -2.12 9.41 -11.64
C LEU A 127 -2.01 8.29 -10.61
N GLY A 128 -3.11 7.64 -10.31
CA GLY A 128 -3.16 6.40 -9.56
C GLY A 128 -2.45 6.45 -8.21
N CYS A 129 -1.71 5.39 -7.90
CA CYS A 129 -1.01 5.25 -6.62
C CYS A 129 -0.03 6.41 -6.36
N GLU A 130 0.65 6.90 -7.38
CA GLU A 130 1.61 8.01 -7.24
C GLU A 130 0.93 9.33 -6.85
N ALA A 131 -0.33 9.52 -7.26
CA ALA A 131 -1.16 10.64 -6.81
C ALA A 131 -1.76 10.42 -5.40
N GLY A 132 -1.68 9.21 -4.85
CA GLY A 132 -2.26 8.84 -3.55
C GLY A 132 -3.71 8.36 -3.62
N THR A 133 -4.16 7.80 -4.76
CA THR A 133 -5.57 7.41 -4.94
C THR A 133 -5.93 6.01 -4.43
N LEU A 134 -5.04 5.34 -3.69
CA LEU A 134 -5.33 4.05 -3.10
C LEU A 134 -6.46 4.13 -2.08
N ASN A 135 -7.52 3.33 -2.24
CA ASN A 135 -8.52 3.14 -1.20
C ASN A 135 -8.04 2.09 -0.20
N VAL A 136 -7.51 2.56 0.93
CA VAL A 136 -6.89 1.70 1.95
C VAL A 136 -7.91 0.78 2.63
N LEU A 137 -9.15 1.23 2.84
CA LEU A 137 -10.21 0.40 3.45
C LEU A 137 -10.57 -0.80 2.56
N LYS A 138 -10.66 -0.59 1.25
CA LYS A 138 -10.93 -1.66 0.28
C LYS A 138 -9.69 -2.49 -0.06
N ILE A 139 -8.49 -2.01 0.30
CA ILE A 139 -7.20 -2.59 -0.14
C ILE A 139 -7.14 -2.65 -1.69
N LYS A 140 -7.70 -1.66 -2.36
CA LYS A 140 -7.84 -1.61 -3.82
C LYS A 140 -7.46 -0.23 -4.36
N GLY A 141 -6.68 -0.22 -5.43
CA GLY A 141 -6.23 0.99 -6.11
C GLY A 141 -6.37 0.93 -7.64
N THR A 142 -6.65 -0.25 -8.21
CA THR A 142 -6.71 -0.43 -9.68
C THR A 142 -7.81 0.41 -10.30
N HIS A 143 -9.02 0.38 -9.74
CA HIS A 143 -10.17 1.16 -10.26
C HIS A 143 -9.93 2.68 -10.19
N THR A 144 -9.32 3.16 -9.10
CA THR A 144 -8.99 4.59 -8.95
C THR A 144 -7.84 5.00 -9.86
N ALA A 145 -6.87 4.11 -10.10
CA ALA A 145 -5.78 4.35 -11.05
C ALA A 145 -6.30 4.43 -12.49
N ILE A 146 -7.14 3.48 -12.91
CA ILE A 146 -7.78 3.50 -14.24
C ILE A 146 -8.64 4.75 -14.39
N GLY A 147 -9.51 5.05 -13.42
CA GLY A 147 -10.37 6.22 -13.48
C GLY A 147 -9.60 7.55 -13.53
N SER A 148 -8.53 7.70 -12.75
CA SER A 148 -7.68 8.89 -12.84
C SER A 148 -6.97 9.01 -14.18
N GLY A 149 -6.56 7.89 -14.79
CA GLY A 149 -6.00 7.86 -16.13
C GLY A 149 -7.00 8.31 -17.21
N ILE A 150 -8.25 7.84 -17.12
CA ILE A 150 -9.33 8.27 -18.03
C ILE A 150 -9.57 9.78 -17.92
N LEU A 151 -9.72 10.30 -16.70
CA LEU A 151 -9.94 11.75 -16.47
C LEU A 151 -8.78 12.60 -17.01
N ALA A 152 -7.54 12.12 -16.88
CA ALA A 152 -6.38 12.83 -17.43
C ALA A 152 -6.37 12.83 -18.96
N ALA A 153 -6.67 11.68 -19.59
CA ALA A 153 -6.76 11.56 -21.05
C ALA A 153 -7.86 12.47 -21.63
N GLU A 154 -9.03 12.46 -21.03
CA GLU A 154 -10.13 13.38 -21.41
C GLU A 154 -9.74 14.84 -21.25
N SER A 155 -9.05 15.18 -20.17
CA SER A 155 -8.60 16.55 -19.91
C SER A 155 -7.56 16.99 -20.94
N TYR A 156 -6.67 16.11 -21.33
CA TYR A 156 -5.69 16.40 -22.38
C TYR A 156 -6.37 16.58 -23.75
N TYR A 157 -7.31 15.68 -24.08
CA TYR A 157 -8.08 15.78 -25.33
C TYR A 157 -8.86 17.07 -25.45
N ASP A 158 -9.52 17.52 -24.36
CA ASP A 158 -10.22 18.82 -24.35
C ASP A 158 -9.21 19.97 -24.55
N SER A 159 -8.05 19.91 -23.91
CA SER A 159 -6.98 20.92 -24.10
C SER A 159 -6.40 20.94 -25.51
N LEU A 160 -6.38 19.80 -26.20
CA LEU A 160 -5.99 19.72 -27.61
C LEU A 160 -6.99 20.46 -28.48
N LYS A 161 -8.30 20.25 -28.30
CA LYS A 161 -9.36 20.93 -29.05
C LYS A 161 -9.33 22.45 -28.86
N GLU A 162 -8.94 22.89 -27.66
CA GLU A 162 -8.84 24.30 -27.32
C GLU A 162 -7.50 24.95 -27.75
N GLY A 163 -6.57 24.17 -28.32
CA GLY A 163 -5.21 24.65 -28.63
C GLY A 163 -4.32 24.92 -27.41
N LYS A 164 -4.73 24.47 -26.21
CA LYS A 164 -4.07 24.74 -24.92
C LYS A 164 -3.23 23.57 -24.40
N HIS A 165 -3.01 22.54 -25.18
CA HIS A 165 -2.32 21.31 -24.78
C HIS A 165 -0.85 21.47 -24.34
N LYS A 166 -0.23 22.59 -24.67
CA LYS A 166 1.14 22.95 -24.20
C LYS A 166 1.16 23.54 -22.78
N ASN A 167 -0.01 23.86 -22.24
CA ASN A 167 -0.15 24.43 -20.89
C ASN A 167 -0.32 23.32 -19.83
N GLU A 168 -0.21 23.70 -18.55
CA GLU A 168 -0.57 22.82 -17.44
C GLU A 168 -2.05 22.43 -17.53
N LEU A 169 -2.35 21.13 -17.35
CA LEU A 169 -3.73 20.59 -17.42
C LEU A 169 -4.53 20.88 -16.14
N LYS A 170 -4.82 22.14 -15.87
CA LYS A 170 -5.57 22.58 -14.67
C LYS A 170 -6.98 22.00 -14.60
N ASN A 171 -7.63 21.75 -15.75
CA ASN A 171 -8.96 21.14 -15.84
C ASN A 171 -8.98 19.71 -15.30
N TYR A 172 -7.86 18.97 -15.34
CA TYR A 172 -7.74 17.64 -14.75
C TYR A 172 -7.96 17.66 -13.23
N GLN A 173 -7.37 18.60 -12.52
CA GLN A 173 -7.57 18.76 -11.07
C GLN A 173 -9.04 18.93 -10.75
N SER A 174 -9.73 19.84 -11.43
CA SER A 174 -11.15 20.11 -11.23
C SER A 174 -12.04 18.90 -11.56
N LYS A 175 -11.78 18.20 -12.69
CA LYS A 175 -12.51 16.97 -13.04
C LYS A 175 -12.33 15.88 -11.99
N PHE A 176 -11.10 15.70 -11.48
CA PHE A 176 -10.81 14.72 -10.44
C PHE A 176 -11.56 15.03 -9.14
N GLU A 177 -11.55 16.28 -8.68
CA GLU A 177 -12.25 16.71 -7.45
C GLU A 177 -13.79 16.55 -7.54
N ASN A 178 -14.35 16.61 -8.74
CA ASN A 178 -15.78 16.35 -8.97
C ASN A 178 -16.10 14.87 -9.23
N SER A 179 -15.10 13.99 -9.33
CA SER A 179 -15.26 12.58 -9.68
C SER A 179 -15.78 11.73 -8.52
N SER A 180 -16.24 10.53 -8.87
CA SER A 180 -16.56 9.48 -7.89
C SER A 180 -15.34 9.01 -7.10
N ILE A 181 -14.15 9.06 -7.70
CA ILE A 181 -12.89 8.70 -7.05
C ILE A 181 -12.64 9.61 -5.83
N TYR A 182 -12.72 10.91 -6.02
CA TYR A 182 -12.50 11.88 -4.94
C TYR A 182 -13.52 11.71 -3.81
N LYS A 183 -14.80 11.49 -4.16
CA LYS A 183 -15.87 11.23 -3.19
C LYS A 183 -15.64 9.92 -2.43
N GLU A 184 -15.18 8.88 -3.12
CA GLU A 184 -14.82 7.60 -2.51
C GLU A 184 -13.67 7.78 -1.51
N LEU A 185 -12.57 8.43 -1.89
CA LEU A 185 -11.44 8.70 -0.99
C LEU A 185 -11.86 9.55 0.22
N TYR A 186 -12.72 10.55 0.00
CA TYR A 186 -13.26 11.35 1.10
C TYR A 186 -14.06 10.51 2.10
N SER A 187 -14.87 9.57 1.62
CA SER A 187 -15.70 8.72 2.49
C SER A 187 -14.89 7.80 3.42
N VAL A 188 -13.65 7.46 3.07
CA VAL A 188 -12.78 6.56 3.87
C VAL A 188 -11.60 7.29 4.53
N ARG A 189 -11.58 8.63 4.49
CA ARG A 189 -10.44 9.46 4.90
C ARG A 189 -9.99 9.27 6.36
N ASN A 190 -10.89 8.88 7.26
CA ASN A 190 -10.59 8.70 8.67
C ASN A 190 -10.12 7.27 9.03
N VAL A 191 -10.20 6.32 8.09
CA VAL A 191 -9.90 4.91 8.38
C VAL A 191 -8.41 4.73 8.70
N ARG A 192 -7.52 5.00 7.74
CA ARG A 192 -6.07 4.78 7.91
C ARG A 192 -5.49 5.57 9.10
N PRO A 193 -5.76 6.86 9.26
CA PRO A 193 -5.26 7.61 10.39
C PRO A 193 -5.78 7.15 11.75
N GLY A 194 -6.96 6.55 11.81
CA GLY A 194 -7.55 5.99 13.03
C GLY A 194 -6.71 4.89 13.68
N PHE A 195 -5.92 4.15 12.88
CA PHE A 195 -5.02 3.10 13.37
C PHE A 195 -3.75 3.62 14.05
N LYS A 196 -3.51 4.91 14.06
CA LYS A 196 -2.35 5.54 14.72
C LYS A 196 -2.21 5.15 16.20
N TYR A 197 -3.32 4.88 16.86
CA TYR A 197 -3.38 4.52 18.27
C TYR A 197 -3.47 3.01 18.53
N GLY A 198 -3.27 2.19 17.50
CA GLY A 198 -3.26 0.73 17.56
C GLY A 198 -4.44 0.07 16.87
N LEU A 199 -4.42 -1.26 16.87
CA LEU A 199 -5.38 -2.07 16.12
C LEU A 199 -6.84 -1.86 16.60
N PHE A 200 -7.08 -1.99 17.91
CA PHE A 200 -8.46 -1.90 18.44
C PHE A 200 -9.06 -0.50 18.29
N SER A 201 -8.28 0.54 18.56
CA SER A 201 -8.72 1.93 18.35
C SER A 201 -9.02 2.22 16.88
N GLY A 202 -8.20 1.69 15.97
CA GLY A 202 -8.42 1.79 14.52
C GLY A 202 -9.69 1.09 14.07
N LEU A 203 -9.95 -0.12 14.55
CA LEU A 203 -11.18 -0.87 14.25
C LEU A 203 -12.43 -0.15 14.79
N LEU A 204 -12.38 0.32 16.04
CA LEU A 204 -13.48 1.09 16.63
C LEU A 204 -13.75 2.39 15.87
N ASN A 205 -12.69 3.16 15.55
CA ASN A 205 -12.81 4.35 14.73
C ASN A 205 -13.41 4.04 13.35
N THR A 206 -12.96 2.98 12.70
CA THR A 206 -13.48 2.55 11.40
C THR A 206 -14.96 2.19 11.49
N PHE A 207 -15.35 1.46 12.55
CA PHE A 207 -16.75 1.10 12.79
C PHE A 207 -17.62 2.36 12.95
N ILE A 208 -17.20 3.28 13.81
CA ILE A 208 -17.93 4.55 14.05
C ILE A 208 -18.03 5.36 12.74
N ASP A 209 -16.91 5.60 12.08
CA ASP A 209 -16.86 6.41 10.85
C ASP A 209 -17.69 5.79 9.71
N GLN A 210 -17.58 4.47 9.49
CA GLN A 210 -18.21 3.82 8.34
C GLN A 210 -19.64 3.33 8.60
N LYS A 211 -19.96 2.85 9.81
CA LYS A 211 -21.30 2.30 10.12
C LYS A 211 -22.25 3.36 10.70
N ILE A 212 -21.76 4.24 11.56
CA ILE A 212 -22.59 5.30 12.17
C ILE A 212 -22.65 6.51 11.25
N PHE A 213 -21.50 7.06 10.88
CA PHE A 213 -21.45 8.29 10.04
C PHE A 213 -21.43 8.02 8.53
N ARG A 214 -21.35 6.75 8.09
CA ARG A 214 -21.34 6.35 6.66
C ARG A 214 -20.29 7.13 5.84
N GLY A 215 -19.09 7.35 6.43
CA GLY A 215 -18.00 8.12 5.84
C GLY A 215 -18.22 9.63 5.81
N LYS A 216 -19.28 10.15 6.44
CA LYS A 216 -19.64 11.57 6.50
C LYS A 216 -19.37 12.20 7.86
N ALA A 217 -18.44 11.65 8.66
CA ALA A 217 -18.05 12.23 9.95
C ALA A 217 -17.67 13.72 9.77
N PRO A 218 -18.08 14.62 10.72
CA PRO A 218 -17.81 16.05 10.59
C PRO A 218 -16.33 16.44 10.81
N TRP A 219 -15.47 15.46 11.13
CA TRP A 219 -14.03 15.65 11.31
C TRP A 219 -13.22 14.93 10.24
N THR A 220 -11.94 15.36 10.12
CA THR A 220 -10.93 14.68 9.32
C THR A 220 -9.67 14.51 10.17
N ILE A 221 -9.23 13.25 10.32
CA ILE A 221 -8.00 12.93 11.04
C ILE A 221 -6.83 13.05 10.05
N ASN A 222 -5.90 13.98 10.32
CA ASN A 222 -4.76 14.24 9.46
C ASN A 222 -3.49 13.48 9.91
N HIS A 223 -2.62 13.17 8.96
CA HIS A 223 -1.26 12.76 9.23
C HIS A 223 -0.46 13.98 9.71
N LYS A 224 0.16 13.89 10.89
CA LYS A 224 0.83 15.04 11.56
C LYS A 224 2.34 15.06 11.34
N LYS A 225 2.92 13.97 10.84
CA LYS A 225 4.38 13.77 10.70
C LYS A 225 4.65 12.94 9.44
N ARG A 226 5.88 13.04 8.95
CA ARG A 226 6.41 12.12 7.94
C ARG A 226 6.71 10.76 8.60
N ASP A 227 6.68 9.68 7.84
CA ASP A 227 6.90 8.33 8.37
C ASP A 227 8.27 8.17 9.04
N ASN A 228 9.34 8.76 8.49
CA ASN A 228 10.66 8.73 9.10
C ASN A 228 10.75 9.49 10.44
N GLU A 229 9.86 10.43 10.69
CA GLU A 229 9.79 11.18 11.95
C GLU A 229 9.06 10.43 13.06
N THR A 230 8.45 9.28 12.75
CA THR A 230 7.76 8.42 13.72
C THR A 230 8.72 7.48 14.45
N LEU A 231 9.89 7.23 13.88
CA LEU A 231 10.88 6.33 14.46
C LEU A 231 11.40 6.85 15.83
N HIS A 232 11.40 5.96 16.78
CA HIS A 232 11.97 6.24 18.11
C HIS A 232 13.48 5.95 18.13
N LYS A 233 14.21 6.64 19.03
CA LYS A 233 15.63 6.38 19.22
C LYS A 233 15.87 4.94 19.69
N LYS A 234 16.86 4.29 19.12
CA LYS A 234 17.20 2.86 19.28
C LYS A 234 17.48 2.45 20.74
N VAL A 235 18.05 3.38 21.54
CA VAL A 235 18.51 3.13 22.91
C VAL A 235 17.38 2.67 23.85
N ASN A 236 16.14 3.07 23.60
CA ASN A 236 15.00 2.83 24.49
C ASN A 236 14.06 1.73 24.00
N LEU A 237 14.47 0.93 22.99
CA LEU A 237 13.56 -0.01 22.34
C LEU A 237 14.08 -1.45 22.40
N LYS A 238 13.14 -2.35 22.66
CA LYS A 238 13.43 -3.78 22.64
C LYS A 238 13.74 -4.23 21.20
N LYS A 239 14.88 -4.91 21.05
CA LYS A 239 15.27 -5.56 19.80
C LYS A 239 14.26 -6.66 19.45
N ILE A 240 13.82 -6.69 18.20
CA ILE A 240 12.97 -7.77 17.68
C ILE A 240 13.88 -8.87 17.15
N THR A 241 13.69 -10.09 17.67
CA THR A 241 14.38 -11.29 17.18
C THR A 241 13.42 -12.06 16.31
N TYR A 242 13.82 -12.32 15.08
CA TYR A 242 13.05 -13.10 14.11
C TYR A 242 13.55 -14.54 14.03
N PRO A 243 12.68 -15.54 13.81
CA PRO A 243 13.09 -16.91 13.58
C PRO A 243 13.93 -17.02 12.31
N LYS A 244 14.85 -18.00 12.30
CA LYS A 244 15.60 -18.33 11.08
C LYS A 244 14.66 -18.93 10.04
N PRO A 245 14.89 -18.67 8.74
CA PRO A 245 14.10 -19.28 7.68
C PRO A 245 14.27 -20.79 7.67
N ASN A 246 13.21 -21.52 7.32
CA ASN A 246 13.21 -22.98 7.20
C ASN A 246 13.48 -23.47 5.77
N ASN A 247 13.62 -22.56 4.80
CA ASN A 247 13.87 -22.82 3.38
C ASN A 247 12.81 -23.69 2.66
N THR A 248 11.63 -23.81 3.27
CA THR A 248 10.46 -24.47 2.68
C THR A 248 9.30 -23.52 2.53
N THR A 249 8.86 -22.89 3.60
CA THR A 249 7.79 -21.87 3.60
C THR A 249 8.31 -20.47 3.90
N THR A 250 9.46 -20.38 4.57
CA THR A 250 10.12 -19.10 4.89
C THR A 250 11.54 -19.07 4.34
N PHE A 251 11.97 -17.91 3.85
CA PHE A 251 13.23 -17.74 3.11
C PHE A 251 14.01 -16.51 3.57
N ASP A 252 15.31 -16.49 3.30
CA ASP A 252 16.11 -15.28 3.44
C ASP A 252 15.89 -14.29 2.30
N ARG A 253 16.45 -13.08 2.44
CA ARG A 253 16.27 -11.99 1.47
C ARG A 253 16.92 -12.29 0.12
N LEU A 254 18.10 -12.89 0.12
CA LEU A 254 18.85 -13.16 -1.11
C LEU A 254 18.12 -14.20 -1.95
N THR A 255 17.65 -15.28 -1.31
CA THR A 255 16.82 -16.30 -1.96
C THR A 255 15.53 -15.68 -2.53
N SER A 256 14.91 -14.72 -1.81
CA SER A 256 13.71 -14.05 -2.32
C SER A 256 14.03 -13.12 -3.49
N LEU A 257 15.16 -12.42 -3.46
CA LEU A 257 15.59 -11.56 -4.55
C LEU A 257 15.78 -12.33 -5.87
N SER A 258 16.34 -13.56 -5.82
CA SER A 258 16.51 -14.39 -7.02
C SER A 258 15.18 -14.75 -7.71
N PHE A 259 14.07 -14.77 -6.96
CA PHE A 259 12.72 -15.01 -7.48
C PHE A 259 11.99 -13.73 -7.92
N SER A 260 12.64 -12.55 -7.83
CA SER A 260 12.00 -11.28 -8.20
C SER A 260 11.95 -11.02 -9.70
N GLY A 261 12.74 -11.75 -10.48
CA GLY A 261 12.94 -11.47 -11.91
C GLY A 261 13.61 -10.12 -12.18
N THR A 262 14.17 -9.48 -11.14
CA THR A 262 14.86 -8.19 -11.28
C THR A 262 16.17 -8.41 -12.05
N ASN A 263 16.31 -7.71 -13.16
CA ASN A 263 17.51 -7.69 -13.96
C ASN A 263 17.93 -6.25 -14.22
N HIS A 264 19.11 -5.87 -13.77
CA HIS A 264 19.69 -4.56 -13.97
C HIS A 264 20.76 -4.63 -15.05
N LYS A 265 20.90 -3.53 -15.82
CA LYS A 265 22.05 -3.40 -16.70
C LYS A 265 23.31 -3.28 -15.86
N GLU A 266 24.41 -3.88 -16.34
CA GLU A 266 25.68 -3.91 -15.62
C GLU A 266 26.26 -2.51 -15.39
N ASP A 267 26.02 -1.60 -16.33
CA ASP A 267 26.46 -0.20 -16.30
C ASP A 267 25.40 0.77 -15.71
N GLN A 268 24.32 0.25 -15.12
CA GLN A 268 23.28 1.09 -14.54
C GLN A 268 23.84 1.91 -13.36
N PRO A 269 23.70 3.25 -13.36
CA PRO A 269 24.09 4.06 -12.22
C PRO A 269 23.37 3.67 -10.94
N CYS A 270 24.06 3.69 -9.79
CA CYS A 270 23.42 3.51 -8.49
C CYS A 270 22.34 4.57 -8.27
N HIS A 271 21.15 4.13 -7.83
CA HIS A 271 20.06 5.02 -7.46
C HIS A 271 20.12 5.48 -6.00
N LEU A 272 20.98 4.88 -5.19
CA LEU A 272 21.32 5.30 -3.84
C LEU A 272 22.71 5.92 -3.85
N VAL A 273 22.80 7.16 -3.42
CA VAL A 273 24.03 7.93 -3.27
C VAL A 273 24.32 8.16 -1.79
#